data_143ae2ad8cedf48dec6c39e2556ebaa7
#
_entry.id   143ae2ad8cedf48dec6c39e2556ebaa7
#
_cell.length_a   1.000
_cell.length_b   1.000
_cell.length_c   1.000
_cell.angle_alpha   90.00
_cell.angle_beta   90.00
_cell.angle_gamma   90.00
#
_symmetry.space_group_name_H-M   'P 1'
#
loop_
_entity.id
_entity.type
_entity.pdbx_description
1 polymer ?
#
loop_
_entity_poly.entity_id
_entity_poly.type
_entity_poly.pdbx_seq_one_letter_code
_entity_poly.pdbx_strand_id
1 'polypeptide(L)'
;MKIGNKEFDTAKHTYIMGILNVTPDSFSDGGKWNGYDAAMRHAEEILEGGTDILDIGGESTRPGHQQITSEEEITRTAPVIEAVKKNFDVPVSIDTYKSDVAEAALQAGADLVNDIWGFQYDEKMAGLVKKYDAACCLMHNKNEAVYKNFLKDMYAELQKCVDTAKAAGIEDDRIMLDPGVGFGKTYEMNLDVMKHLDLFNGLGYPMLLGTSRKSMIGLTLDLPVSEREEGTLVTTVMAVQSHYGFVRVHDAEKNRRAIKMTEVILARE
;
A
#
# COMPACT_ATOMS: atom_id res chain seq x y z
N MET A 1 9.25 -3.58 -12.63
CA MET A 1 9.38 -2.67 -11.47
C MET A 1 10.44 -3.20 -10.52
N LYS A 2 11.28 -2.33 -9.97
CA LYS A 2 12.31 -2.71 -8.99
C LYS A 2 11.95 -2.21 -7.60
N ILE A 3 12.06 -3.10 -6.59
CA ILE A 3 11.87 -2.76 -5.18
C ILE A 3 13.00 -3.46 -4.39
N GLY A 4 13.90 -2.68 -3.81
CA GLY A 4 15.14 -3.20 -3.24
C GLY A 4 15.99 -3.93 -4.29
N ASN A 5 16.34 -5.18 -3.99
CA ASN A 5 17.09 -6.07 -4.88
C ASN A 5 16.20 -6.99 -5.75
N LYS A 6 14.86 -6.87 -5.69
CA LYS A 6 13.92 -7.73 -6.43
C LYS A 6 13.30 -7.00 -7.62
N GLU A 7 13.08 -7.75 -8.69
CA GLU A 7 12.36 -7.31 -9.88
C GLU A 7 10.98 -7.98 -9.94
N PHE A 8 9.95 -7.19 -10.26
CA PHE A 8 8.56 -7.62 -10.35
C PHE A 8 8.07 -7.48 -11.80
N ASP A 9 7.70 -8.58 -12.43
CA ASP A 9 7.09 -8.60 -13.77
C ASP A 9 5.58 -8.35 -13.65
N THR A 10 5.25 -7.08 -13.43
CA THR A 10 3.85 -6.63 -13.24
C THR A 10 3.00 -6.73 -14.50
N ALA A 11 3.60 -6.96 -15.67
CA ALA A 11 2.86 -7.22 -16.90
C ALA A 11 2.23 -8.62 -16.90
N LYS A 12 2.89 -9.58 -16.24
CA LYS A 12 2.42 -10.97 -16.18
C LYS A 12 1.69 -11.31 -14.89
N HIS A 13 2.15 -10.80 -13.76
CA HIS A 13 1.69 -11.22 -12.45
C HIS A 13 1.15 -10.07 -11.61
N THR A 14 0.23 -10.40 -10.71
CA THR A 14 -0.22 -9.56 -9.62
C THR A 14 0.41 -10.05 -8.32
N TYR A 15 1.13 -9.17 -7.64
CA TYR A 15 1.88 -9.45 -6.43
C TYR A 15 1.14 -8.97 -5.17
N ILE A 16 1.47 -9.55 -4.02
CA ILE A 16 0.85 -9.24 -2.73
C ILE A 16 1.75 -8.34 -1.91
N MET A 17 1.23 -7.18 -1.55
CA MET A 17 1.73 -6.34 -0.47
C MET A 17 0.94 -6.67 0.81
N GLY A 18 1.57 -7.39 1.73
CA GLY A 18 0.96 -7.80 3.00
C GLY A 18 1.06 -6.72 4.06
N ILE A 19 -0.04 -6.44 4.76
CA ILE A 19 -0.15 -5.34 5.74
C ILE A 19 0.31 -5.79 7.12
N LEU A 20 1.33 -5.13 7.67
CA LEU A 20 1.77 -5.28 9.04
C LEU A 20 1.61 -3.96 9.82
N ASN A 21 0.51 -3.82 10.56
CA ASN A 21 0.30 -2.67 11.42
C ASN A 21 1.00 -2.86 12.77
N VAL A 22 1.88 -1.93 13.13
CA VAL A 22 2.60 -1.90 14.42
C VAL A 22 2.04 -0.81 15.34
N THR A 23 0.71 -0.76 15.43
CA THR A 23 -0.01 0.16 16.34
C THR A 23 -0.24 -0.49 17.71
N PRO A 24 -0.36 0.30 18.81
CA PRO A 24 -0.63 -0.24 20.15
C PRO A 24 -1.84 -1.17 20.24
N ASP A 25 -2.90 -0.86 19.48
CA ASP A 25 -4.13 -1.65 19.45
C ASP A 25 -3.94 -3.00 18.76
N SER A 26 -2.93 -3.13 17.91
CA SER A 26 -2.61 -4.40 17.21
C SER A 26 -1.92 -5.41 18.14
N PHE A 27 -1.42 -4.96 19.32
CA PHE A 27 -0.61 -5.77 20.23
C PHE A 27 -0.97 -5.53 21.70
N SER A 28 -2.26 -5.39 22.02
CA SER A 28 -2.81 -4.88 23.29
C SER A 28 -2.58 -5.72 24.54
N ASP A 29 -1.84 -6.84 24.51
CA ASP A 29 -1.73 -7.77 25.63
C ASP A 29 -0.45 -7.66 26.49
N GLY A 30 0.19 -6.47 26.51
CA GLY A 30 1.14 -6.14 27.58
C GLY A 30 2.60 -5.88 27.18
N GLY A 31 2.97 -4.61 27.27
CA GLY A 31 4.35 -4.11 27.34
C GLY A 31 5.11 -4.03 26.01
N LYS A 32 6.11 -3.12 25.96
CA LYS A 32 6.90 -2.84 24.72
C LYS A 32 7.57 -4.06 24.06
N TRP A 33 7.98 -5.04 24.84
CA TRP A 33 8.64 -6.28 24.35
C TRP A 33 7.64 -7.28 23.76
N ASN A 34 6.46 -7.38 24.36
CA ASN A 34 5.41 -8.26 23.82
C ASN A 34 4.89 -7.77 22.46
N GLY A 35 4.85 -6.45 22.24
CA GLY A 35 4.45 -5.86 20.96
C GLY A 35 5.43 -6.15 19.82
N TYR A 36 6.72 -6.09 20.07
CA TYR A 36 7.75 -6.40 19.09
C TYR A 36 7.73 -7.89 18.69
N ASP A 37 7.72 -8.80 19.65
CA ASP A 37 7.67 -10.25 19.39
C ASP A 37 6.37 -10.64 18.67
N ALA A 38 5.25 -9.98 19.00
CA ALA A 38 3.98 -10.20 18.31
C ALA A 38 4.04 -9.69 16.86
N ALA A 39 4.67 -8.52 16.61
CA ALA A 39 4.88 -8.00 15.27
C ALA A 39 5.73 -8.97 14.42
N MET A 40 6.80 -9.52 14.99
CA MET A 40 7.67 -10.46 14.26
C MET A 40 6.97 -11.78 13.96
N ARG A 41 6.19 -12.35 14.89
CA ARG A 41 5.37 -13.54 14.62
C ARG A 41 4.34 -13.29 13.52
N HIS A 42 3.66 -12.14 13.60
CA HIS A 42 2.68 -11.77 12.58
C HIS A 42 3.33 -11.50 11.22
N ALA A 43 4.53 -10.92 11.18
CA ALA A 43 5.31 -10.80 9.95
C ALA A 43 5.60 -12.17 9.32
N GLU A 44 6.03 -13.15 10.13
CA GLU A 44 6.27 -14.52 9.68
C GLU A 44 5.00 -15.16 9.11
N GLU A 45 3.87 -15.09 9.83
CA GLU A 45 2.55 -15.59 9.36
C GLU A 45 2.14 -14.97 8.01
N ILE A 46 2.28 -13.64 7.85
CA ILE A 46 1.95 -12.94 6.60
C ILE A 46 2.87 -13.40 5.46
N LEU A 47 4.17 -13.62 5.74
CA LEU A 47 5.14 -14.07 4.75
C LEU A 47 4.87 -15.53 4.34
N GLU A 48 4.57 -16.44 5.28
CA GLU A 48 4.16 -17.81 5.00
C GLU A 48 2.88 -17.86 4.15
N GLY A 49 1.98 -16.89 4.31
CA GLY A 49 0.79 -16.70 3.47
C GLY A 49 1.10 -16.33 2.01
N GLY A 50 2.38 -16.08 1.66
CA GLY A 50 2.81 -15.82 0.28
C GLY A 50 2.86 -14.33 -0.07
N THR A 51 3.21 -13.46 0.89
CA THR A 51 3.46 -12.03 0.69
C THR A 51 4.74 -11.82 -0.11
N ASP A 52 4.69 -10.90 -1.08
CA ASP A 52 5.84 -10.53 -1.93
C ASP A 52 6.54 -9.27 -1.42
N ILE A 53 5.81 -8.38 -0.74
CA ILE A 53 6.29 -7.13 -0.13
C ILE A 53 5.61 -7.00 1.23
N LEU A 54 6.36 -6.76 2.31
CA LEU A 54 5.77 -6.50 3.62
C LEU A 54 5.64 -4.99 3.84
N ASP A 55 4.42 -4.50 4.05
CA ASP A 55 4.11 -3.08 4.23
C ASP A 55 3.87 -2.77 5.71
N ILE A 56 4.78 -2.01 6.31
CA ILE A 56 4.82 -1.73 7.75
C ILE A 56 4.30 -0.33 8.01
N GLY A 57 3.24 -0.22 8.83
CA GLY A 57 2.64 1.05 9.22
C GLY A 57 2.59 1.25 10.73
N GLY A 58 3.07 2.40 11.23
CA GLY A 58 3.07 2.77 12.65
C GLY A 58 1.91 3.65 13.08
N GLU A 59 1.26 4.30 12.12
CA GLU A 59 0.08 5.15 12.31
C GLU A 59 -1.13 4.55 11.60
N SER A 60 -2.31 4.63 12.21
CA SER A 60 -3.54 4.28 11.50
C SER A 60 -3.87 5.37 10.47
N THR A 61 -3.97 5.01 9.21
CA THR A 61 -4.37 5.94 8.13
C THR A 61 -5.88 5.93 7.84
N ARG A 62 -6.69 5.29 8.70
CA ARG A 62 -8.15 5.26 8.56
C ARG A 62 -8.74 6.66 8.74
N PRO A 63 -9.77 7.05 7.97
CA PRO A 63 -10.45 8.32 8.15
C PRO A 63 -10.86 8.55 9.61
N GLY A 64 -10.51 9.73 10.18
CA GLY A 64 -10.81 10.07 11.57
C GLY A 64 -9.84 9.54 12.63
N HIS A 65 -8.72 8.92 12.23
CA HIS A 65 -7.66 8.56 13.18
C HIS A 65 -6.99 9.80 13.80
N GLN A 66 -6.40 9.62 14.95
CA GLN A 66 -5.57 10.63 15.58
C GLN A 66 -4.13 10.51 15.07
N GLN A 67 -3.59 11.62 14.54
CA GLN A 67 -2.19 11.68 14.14
C GLN A 67 -1.27 11.51 15.36
N ILE A 68 -0.18 10.78 15.16
CA ILE A 68 0.90 10.64 16.14
C ILE A 68 2.13 11.45 15.70
N THR A 69 3.07 11.67 16.61
CA THR A 69 4.32 12.36 16.27
C THR A 69 5.22 11.47 15.40
N SER A 70 6.15 12.10 14.65
CA SER A 70 7.14 11.34 13.86
C SER A 70 7.99 10.46 14.76
N GLU A 71 8.40 10.96 15.95
CA GLU A 71 9.21 10.19 16.91
C GLU A 71 8.50 8.93 17.40
N GLU A 72 7.19 9.03 17.67
CA GLU A 72 6.39 7.89 18.07
C GLU A 72 6.28 6.86 16.94
N GLU A 73 6.02 7.30 15.72
CA GLU A 73 5.92 6.43 14.54
C GLU A 73 7.25 5.74 14.23
N ILE A 74 8.37 6.46 14.28
CA ILE A 74 9.74 5.92 14.14
C ILE A 74 10.00 4.85 15.19
N THR A 75 9.68 5.13 16.46
CA THR A 75 9.89 4.18 17.55
C THR A 75 9.13 2.87 17.34
N ARG A 76 7.98 2.91 16.70
CA ARG A 76 7.17 1.73 16.38
C ARG A 76 7.71 0.96 15.18
N THR A 77 8.11 1.66 14.12
CA THR A 77 8.36 1.06 12.80
C THR A 77 9.82 0.67 12.57
N ALA A 78 10.78 1.54 12.86
CA ALA A 78 12.18 1.32 12.51
C ALA A 78 12.78 0.03 13.13
N PRO A 79 12.56 -0.32 14.43
CA PRO A 79 13.06 -1.56 14.98
C PRO A 79 12.48 -2.81 14.34
N VAL A 80 11.21 -2.77 13.93
CA VAL A 80 10.53 -3.89 13.25
C VAL A 80 11.08 -4.05 11.83
N ILE A 81 11.29 -2.95 11.10
CA ILE A 81 11.90 -2.96 9.76
C ILE A 81 13.29 -3.58 9.82
N GLU A 82 14.15 -3.13 10.73
CA GLU A 82 15.50 -3.67 10.90
C GLU A 82 15.47 -5.17 11.17
N ALA A 83 14.58 -5.63 12.06
CA ALA A 83 14.44 -7.03 12.38
C ALA A 83 13.92 -7.87 11.21
N VAL A 84 12.91 -7.40 10.48
CA VAL A 84 12.40 -8.07 9.28
C VAL A 84 13.49 -8.22 8.24
N LYS A 85 14.22 -7.14 7.94
CA LYS A 85 15.34 -7.16 6.97
C LYS A 85 16.48 -8.08 7.38
N LYS A 86 16.71 -8.28 8.68
CA LYS A 86 17.72 -9.19 9.19
C LYS A 86 17.32 -10.68 9.10
N ASN A 87 16.02 -10.97 9.27
CA ASN A 87 15.53 -12.34 9.41
C ASN A 87 14.89 -12.90 8.13
N PHE A 88 14.40 -12.06 7.23
CA PHE A 88 13.65 -12.47 6.04
C PHE A 88 14.20 -11.81 4.77
N ASP A 89 14.27 -12.57 3.67
CA ASP A 89 14.61 -12.04 2.33
C ASP A 89 13.33 -11.57 1.64
N VAL A 90 12.78 -10.43 2.10
CA VAL A 90 11.58 -9.80 1.55
C VAL A 90 11.81 -8.29 1.41
N PRO A 91 11.33 -7.65 0.33
CA PRO A 91 11.23 -6.21 0.27
C PRO A 91 10.30 -5.67 1.34
N VAL A 92 10.72 -4.58 1.98
CA VAL A 92 9.95 -3.90 3.02
C VAL A 92 9.51 -2.53 2.54
N SER A 93 8.22 -2.26 2.71
CA SER A 93 7.58 -0.97 2.51
C SER A 93 7.31 -0.29 3.85
N ILE A 94 7.46 1.03 3.90
CA ILE A 94 6.98 1.88 4.99
C ILE A 94 5.74 2.64 4.56
N ASP A 95 4.60 2.43 5.25
CA ASP A 95 3.35 3.18 5.05
C ASP A 95 3.40 4.46 5.87
N THR A 96 3.84 5.55 5.25
CA THR A 96 3.94 6.86 5.89
C THR A 96 3.93 8.00 4.86
N TYR A 97 3.44 9.16 5.29
CA TYR A 97 3.46 10.41 4.52
C TYR A 97 4.39 11.47 5.14
N LYS A 98 5.15 11.10 6.19
CA LYS A 98 6.10 11.96 6.91
C LYS A 98 7.53 11.64 6.48
N SER A 99 8.26 12.62 5.95
CA SER A 99 9.63 12.41 5.46
C SER A 99 10.60 11.94 6.55
N ASP A 100 10.46 12.45 7.78
CA ASP A 100 11.32 12.03 8.90
C ASP A 100 11.14 10.54 9.24
N VAL A 101 9.91 10.04 9.18
CA VAL A 101 9.60 8.62 9.39
C VAL A 101 10.15 7.77 8.24
N ALA A 102 9.92 8.23 7.01
CA ALA A 102 10.44 7.56 5.81
C ALA A 102 11.97 7.48 5.84
N GLU A 103 12.68 8.56 6.26
CA GLU A 103 14.13 8.54 6.36
C GLU A 103 14.61 7.51 7.38
N ALA A 104 14.02 7.46 8.57
CA ALA A 104 14.37 6.47 9.59
C ALA A 104 14.09 5.04 9.11
N ALA A 105 12.98 4.81 8.42
CA ALA A 105 12.63 3.51 7.86
C ALA A 105 13.61 3.07 6.76
N LEU A 106 13.99 3.96 5.85
CA LEU A 106 14.98 3.69 4.79
C LEU A 106 16.37 3.41 5.38
N GLN A 107 16.77 4.11 6.45
CA GLN A 107 18.00 3.82 7.20
C GLN A 107 17.94 2.45 7.89
N ALA A 108 16.77 2.01 8.36
CA ALA A 108 16.54 0.69 8.92
C ALA A 108 16.46 -0.42 7.86
N GLY A 109 16.48 -0.07 6.56
CA GLY A 109 16.55 -1.00 5.44
C GLY A 109 15.25 -1.16 4.65
N ALA A 110 14.26 -0.29 4.81
CA ALA A 110 13.08 -0.28 3.94
C ALA A 110 13.47 -0.02 2.48
N ASP A 111 12.76 -0.63 1.54
CA ASP A 111 13.02 -0.61 0.10
C ASP A 111 12.03 0.25 -0.68
N LEU A 112 10.88 0.57 -0.06
CA LEU A 112 9.78 1.29 -0.68
C LEU A 112 9.13 2.25 0.33
N VAL A 113 8.74 3.44 -0.14
CA VAL A 113 7.87 4.36 0.60
C VAL A 113 6.47 4.31 0.01
N ASN A 114 5.49 3.87 0.80
CA ASN A 114 4.07 3.89 0.46
C ASN A 114 3.45 5.18 1.03
N ASP A 115 3.33 6.21 0.18
CA ASP A 115 2.85 7.53 0.58
C ASP A 115 1.39 7.73 0.16
N ILE A 116 0.48 7.71 1.13
CA ILE A 116 -0.95 7.92 0.92
C ILE A 116 -1.33 9.33 0.42
N TRP A 117 -0.39 10.26 0.35
CA TRP A 117 -0.57 11.60 -0.20
C TRP A 117 0.18 11.81 -1.52
N GLY A 118 0.88 10.80 -2.05
CA GLY A 118 1.57 10.87 -3.34
C GLY A 118 2.55 12.05 -3.44
N PHE A 119 3.33 12.30 -2.40
CA PHE A 119 4.29 13.40 -2.25
C PHE A 119 3.68 14.81 -2.19
N GLN A 120 2.36 14.92 -1.94
CA GLN A 120 1.69 16.22 -1.86
C GLN A 120 1.59 16.76 -0.42
N TYR A 121 1.92 15.96 0.60
CA TYR A 121 1.85 16.36 2.00
C TYR A 121 3.18 16.94 2.51
N ASP A 122 4.30 16.27 2.24
CA ASP A 122 5.65 16.66 2.69
C ASP A 122 6.56 16.86 1.47
N GLU A 123 6.96 18.11 1.20
CA GLU A 123 7.78 18.50 0.05
C GLU A 123 9.17 17.82 0.04
N LYS A 124 9.67 17.35 1.18
CA LYS A 124 10.96 16.66 1.27
C LYS A 124 10.90 15.21 0.79
N MET A 125 9.71 14.60 0.77
CA MET A 125 9.54 13.16 0.55
C MET A 125 10.14 12.70 -0.79
N ALA A 126 9.83 13.36 -1.88
CA ALA A 126 10.33 12.98 -3.21
C ALA A 126 11.87 13.00 -3.30
N GLY A 127 12.50 14.07 -2.76
CA GLY A 127 13.96 14.18 -2.70
C GLY A 127 14.60 13.11 -1.82
N LEU A 128 13.93 12.74 -0.73
CA LEU A 128 14.37 11.68 0.17
C LEU A 128 14.34 10.31 -0.52
N VAL A 129 13.22 9.95 -1.17
CA VAL A 129 13.09 8.71 -1.93
C VAL A 129 14.19 8.58 -2.98
N LYS A 130 14.48 9.68 -3.71
CA LYS A 130 15.61 9.70 -4.67
C LYS A 130 16.95 9.53 -3.99
N LYS A 131 17.21 10.19 -2.86
CA LYS A 131 18.48 10.10 -2.10
C LYS A 131 18.84 8.67 -1.73
N TYR A 132 17.83 7.86 -1.36
CA TYR A 132 18.01 6.46 -0.95
C TYR A 132 17.84 5.46 -2.11
N ASP A 133 17.58 5.90 -3.33
CA ASP A 133 17.25 5.07 -4.50
C ASP A 133 16.11 4.07 -4.20
N ALA A 134 15.17 4.50 -3.37
CA ALA A 134 14.02 3.68 -2.97
C ALA A 134 12.93 3.67 -4.03
N ALA A 135 12.07 2.66 -4.00
CA ALA A 135 10.82 2.67 -4.75
C ALA A 135 9.76 3.51 -4.02
N CYS A 136 8.70 3.90 -4.73
CA CYS A 136 7.56 4.59 -4.12
C CYS A 136 6.22 4.11 -4.67
N CYS A 137 5.21 4.09 -3.79
CA CYS A 137 3.80 3.99 -4.13
C CYS A 137 3.16 5.35 -3.89
N LEU A 138 2.60 5.94 -4.94
CA LEU A 138 2.00 7.27 -4.90
C LEU A 138 0.48 7.14 -4.98
N MET A 139 -0.20 7.46 -3.87
CA MET A 139 -1.64 7.30 -3.80
C MET A 139 -2.38 8.61 -4.02
N HIS A 140 -3.50 8.54 -4.73
CA HIS A 140 -4.45 9.63 -4.84
C HIS A 140 -5.25 9.81 -3.55
N ASN A 141 -5.13 10.98 -2.93
CA ASN A 141 -5.84 11.36 -1.72
C ASN A 141 -6.32 12.82 -1.76
N LYS A 142 -7.40 13.12 -1.04
CA LYS A 142 -7.92 14.46 -0.80
C LYS A 142 -8.50 14.59 0.60
N ASN A 143 -8.48 15.79 1.16
CA ASN A 143 -9.14 16.09 2.43
C ASN A 143 -10.67 16.01 2.31
N GLU A 144 -11.21 16.45 1.17
CA GLU A 144 -12.64 16.49 0.90
C GLU A 144 -12.97 15.85 -0.46
N ALA A 145 -14.10 15.17 -0.54
CA ALA A 145 -14.59 14.50 -1.75
C ALA A 145 -15.22 15.52 -2.73
N VAL A 146 -14.45 16.55 -3.15
CA VAL A 146 -14.90 17.61 -4.05
C VAL A 146 -14.14 17.54 -5.38
N TYR A 147 -14.85 17.28 -6.47
CA TYR A 147 -14.33 17.13 -7.83
C TYR A 147 -15.21 17.88 -8.82
N LYS A 148 -14.61 18.40 -9.90
CA LYS A 148 -15.36 18.95 -11.06
C LYS A 148 -15.76 17.83 -12.01
N ASN A 149 -14.84 16.93 -12.30
CA ASN A 149 -15.05 15.71 -13.07
C ASN A 149 -14.24 14.59 -12.41
N PHE A 150 -14.91 13.77 -11.63
CA PHE A 150 -14.29 12.88 -10.66
C PHE A 150 -13.12 12.04 -11.22
N LEU A 151 -13.38 11.15 -12.18
CA LEU A 151 -12.34 10.26 -12.70
C LEU A 151 -11.25 11.01 -13.48
N LYS A 152 -11.61 12.08 -14.19
CA LYS A 152 -10.65 12.90 -14.92
C LYS A 152 -9.74 13.69 -13.97
N ASP A 153 -10.29 14.23 -12.90
CA ASP A 153 -9.54 14.96 -11.89
C ASP A 153 -8.58 14.01 -11.17
N MET A 154 -9.04 12.80 -10.80
CA MET A 154 -8.19 11.77 -10.20
C MET A 154 -7.01 11.39 -11.10
N TYR A 155 -7.27 11.17 -12.39
CA TYR A 155 -6.22 10.83 -13.36
C TYR A 155 -5.16 11.95 -13.43
N ALA A 156 -5.60 13.22 -13.53
CA ALA A 156 -4.71 14.38 -13.59
C ALA A 156 -3.93 14.57 -12.27
N GLU A 157 -4.54 14.30 -11.12
CA GLU A 157 -3.89 14.40 -9.82
C GLU A 157 -2.85 13.29 -9.61
N LEU A 158 -3.12 12.04 -10.05
CA LEU A 158 -2.10 10.98 -10.09
C LEU A 158 -0.95 11.31 -11.04
N GLN A 159 -1.24 11.87 -12.23
CA GLN A 159 -0.20 12.35 -13.14
C GLN A 159 0.70 13.38 -12.47
N LYS A 160 0.12 14.32 -11.70
CA LYS A 160 0.90 15.30 -10.93
C LYS A 160 1.82 14.65 -9.89
N CYS A 161 1.38 13.56 -9.23
CA CYS A 161 2.25 12.80 -8.32
C CYS A 161 3.44 12.22 -9.08
N VAL A 162 3.21 11.63 -10.25
CA VAL A 162 4.26 11.15 -11.15
C VAL A 162 5.22 12.27 -11.56
N ASP A 163 4.69 13.41 -11.97
CA ASP A 163 5.51 14.56 -12.39
C ASP A 163 6.41 15.05 -11.24
N THR A 164 5.89 15.05 -10.00
CA THR A 164 6.67 15.37 -8.80
C THR A 164 7.81 14.37 -8.58
N ALA A 165 7.53 13.07 -8.68
CA ALA A 165 8.55 12.01 -8.54
C ALA A 165 9.63 12.13 -9.62
N LYS A 166 9.24 12.35 -10.87
CA LYS A 166 10.18 12.52 -12.00
C LYS A 166 11.02 13.81 -11.89
N ALA A 167 10.42 14.89 -11.42
CA ALA A 167 11.15 16.14 -11.17
C ALA A 167 12.23 15.98 -10.08
N ALA A 168 12.02 15.08 -9.11
CA ALA A 168 13.02 14.71 -8.11
C ALA A 168 14.08 13.73 -8.65
N GLY A 169 13.91 13.20 -9.89
CA GLY A 169 14.83 12.27 -10.53
C GLY A 169 14.62 10.80 -10.15
N ILE A 170 13.44 10.43 -9.68
CA ILE A 170 13.08 9.02 -9.42
C ILE A 170 12.86 8.30 -10.75
N GLU A 171 13.46 7.13 -10.91
CA GLU A 171 13.38 6.34 -12.14
C GLU A 171 11.98 5.72 -12.32
N ASP A 172 11.54 5.59 -13.58
CA ASP A 172 10.20 5.08 -13.90
C ASP A 172 9.95 3.66 -13.35
N ASP A 173 10.98 2.82 -13.30
CA ASP A 173 10.89 1.45 -12.78
C ASP A 173 10.82 1.36 -11.24
N ARG A 174 10.87 2.51 -10.54
CA ARG A 174 10.73 2.66 -9.09
C ARG A 174 9.38 3.22 -8.66
N ILE A 175 8.48 3.55 -9.59
CA ILE A 175 7.20 4.20 -9.30
C ILE A 175 6.06 3.21 -9.49
N MET A 176 5.15 3.12 -8.51
CA MET A 176 3.82 2.54 -8.65
C MET A 176 2.76 3.54 -8.18
N LEU A 177 1.52 3.36 -8.59
CA LEU A 177 0.41 4.26 -8.29
C LEU A 177 -0.75 3.52 -7.62
N ASP A 178 -1.50 4.21 -6.76
CA ASP A 178 -2.73 3.69 -6.13
C ASP A 178 -3.88 4.69 -6.34
N PRO A 179 -5.04 4.30 -6.87
CA PRO A 179 -6.19 5.18 -7.03
C PRO A 179 -6.82 5.64 -5.69
N GLY A 180 -6.38 5.08 -4.56
CA GLY A 180 -6.77 5.54 -3.23
C GLY A 180 -8.24 5.28 -2.90
N VAL A 181 -8.74 4.08 -3.15
CA VAL A 181 -10.10 3.66 -2.72
C VAL A 181 -10.24 3.85 -1.21
N GLY A 182 -11.29 4.57 -0.78
CA GLY A 182 -11.56 4.87 0.64
C GLY A 182 -10.91 6.16 1.17
N PHE A 183 -10.22 6.95 0.32
CA PHE A 183 -9.58 8.20 0.69
C PHE A 183 -10.12 9.37 -0.16
N GLY A 184 -10.63 10.41 0.49
CA GLY A 184 -11.17 11.59 -0.18
C GLY A 184 -12.29 11.30 -1.19
N LYS A 185 -13.09 10.26 -0.95
CA LYS A 185 -14.13 9.75 -1.86
C LYS A 185 -15.38 9.34 -1.09
N THR A 186 -16.55 9.59 -1.68
CA THR A 186 -17.82 9.04 -1.19
C THR A 186 -17.90 7.53 -1.46
N TYR A 187 -18.93 6.88 -0.94
CA TYR A 187 -19.20 5.46 -1.22
C TYR A 187 -19.37 5.22 -2.73
N GLU A 188 -20.21 6.03 -3.38
CA GLU A 188 -20.50 5.94 -4.82
C GLU A 188 -19.24 6.18 -5.66
N MET A 189 -18.41 7.15 -5.27
CA MET A 189 -17.14 7.41 -5.93
C MET A 189 -16.19 6.22 -5.81
N ASN A 190 -16.14 5.54 -4.67
CA ASN A 190 -15.33 4.34 -4.54
C ASN A 190 -15.80 3.21 -5.45
N LEU A 191 -17.12 3.02 -5.59
CA LEU A 191 -17.69 2.06 -6.56
C LEU A 191 -17.38 2.46 -8.01
N ASP A 192 -17.36 3.77 -8.30
CA ASP A 192 -17.03 4.27 -9.63
C ASP A 192 -15.57 4.04 -9.99
N VAL A 193 -14.63 4.25 -9.04
CA VAL A 193 -13.23 3.84 -9.21
C VAL A 193 -13.11 2.36 -9.54
N MET A 194 -13.80 1.50 -8.78
CA MET A 194 -13.76 0.05 -8.99
C MET A 194 -14.29 -0.38 -10.36
N LYS A 195 -15.26 0.33 -10.92
CA LYS A 195 -15.77 0.08 -12.29
C LYS A 195 -14.78 0.49 -13.39
N HIS A 196 -13.87 1.41 -13.10
CA HIS A 196 -13.00 2.04 -14.08
C HIS A 196 -11.50 1.86 -13.73
N LEU A 197 -11.14 0.73 -13.12
CA LEU A 197 -9.73 0.45 -12.77
C LEU A 197 -8.79 0.56 -13.98
N ASP A 198 -9.23 0.07 -15.15
CA ASP A 198 -8.44 0.09 -16.40
C ASP A 198 -8.04 1.51 -16.83
N LEU A 199 -8.84 2.53 -16.46
CA LEU A 199 -8.55 3.93 -16.80
C LEU A 199 -7.15 4.34 -16.34
N PHE A 200 -6.75 3.92 -15.13
CA PHE A 200 -5.51 4.34 -14.50
C PHE A 200 -4.27 3.66 -15.10
N ASN A 201 -4.42 2.53 -15.81
CA ASN A 201 -3.33 1.90 -16.56
C ASN A 201 -2.79 2.82 -17.66
N GLY A 202 -3.61 3.77 -18.15
CA GLY A 202 -3.20 4.80 -19.10
C GLY A 202 -2.08 5.73 -18.60
N LEU A 203 -1.80 5.75 -17.29
CA LEU A 203 -0.66 6.48 -16.72
C LEU A 203 0.69 5.80 -17.01
N GLY A 204 0.70 4.51 -17.40
CA GLY A 204 1.90 3.79 -17.82
C GLY A 204 2.76 3.25 -16.67
N TYR A 205 2.26 3.23 -15.46
CA TYR A 205 2.94 2.71 -14.27
C TYR A 205 2.20 1.52 -13.68
N PRO A 206 2.89 0.59 -12.99
CA PRO A 206 2.23 -0.46 -12.23
C PRO A 206 1.25 0.13 -11.22
N MET A 207 0.06 -0.46 -11.15
CA MET A 207 -0.99 -0.04 -10.23
C MET A 207 -1.05 -0.97 -9.02
N LEU A 208 -1.29 -0.38 -7.84
CA LEU A 208 -1.63 -1.05 -6.60
C LEU A 208 -3.10 -0.81 -6.27
N LEU A 209 -3.80 -1.84 -5.79
CA LEU A 209 -5.15 -1.71 -5.25
C LEU A 209 -5.18 -2.07 -3.76
N GLY A 210 -5.49 -1.08 -2.92
CA GLY A 210 -5.65 -1.24 -1.48
C GLY A 210 -7.12 -1.15 -1.05
N THR A 211 -7.88 -2.25 -1.10
CA THR A 211 -9.31 -2.29 -0.75
C THR A 211 -9.62 -3.20 0.45
N SER A 212 -8.63 -3.91 0.96
CA SER A 212 -8.80 -4.94 1.97
C SER A 212 -9.55 -4.44 3.21
N ARG A 213 -10.70 -5.05 3.49
CA ARG A 213 -11.60 -4.79 4.62
C ARG A 213 -12.10 -3.34 4.74
N LYS A 214 -12.00 -2.52 3.67
CA LYS A 214 -12.41 -1.12 3.67
C LYS A 214 -13.93 -0.93 3.80
N SER A 215 -14.31 0.30 4.17
CA SER A 215 -15.72 0.68 4.41
C SER A 215 -16.62 0.46 3.20
N MET A 216 -16.12 0.60 1.98
CA MET A 216 -16.88 0.32 0.76
C MET A 216 -17.47 -1.11 0.80
N ILE A 217 -16.67 -2.11 1.19
CA ILE A 217 -17.11 -3.51 1.30
C ILE A 217 -18.12 -3.63 2.45
N GLY A 218 -17.82 -3.04 3.62
CA GLY A 218 -18.70 -3.10 4.77
C GLY A 218 -20.07 -2.47 4.54
N LEU A 219 -20.13 -1.33 3.84
CA LEU A 219 -21.37 -0.65 3.49
C LEU A 219 -22.18 -1.42 2.44
N THR A 220 -21.51 -2.10 1.51
CA THR A 220 -22.17 -2.93 0.49
C THR A 220 -22.80 -4.19 1.07
N LEU A 221 -22.09 -4.86 1.98
CA LEU A 221 -22.47 -6.17 2.49
C LEU A 221 -23.17 -6.10 3.85
N ASP A 222 -23.20 -4.92 4.48
CA ASP A 222 -23.67 -4.71 5.88
C ASP A 222 -22.92 -5.60 6.87
N LEU A 223 -21.56 -5.65 6.76
CA LEU A 223 -20.71 -6.53 7.55
C LEU A 223 -19.67 -5.77 8.39
N PRO A 224 -19.35 -6.26 9.59
CA PRO A 224 -18.25 -5.76 10.40
C PRO A 224 -16.89 -6.01 9.72
N VAL A 225 -15.84 -5.30 10.16
CA VAL A 225 -14.50 -5.36 9.54
C VAL A 225 -13.92 -6.78 9.45
N SER A 226 -14.18 -7.62 10.46
CA SER A 226 -13.70 -9.00 10.53
C SER A 226 -14.31 -9.94 9.48
N GLU A 227 -15.45 -9.57 8.89
CA GLU A 227 -16.24 -10.41 7.98
C GLU A 227 -16.25 -9.89 6.54
N ARG A 228 -15.23 -9.06 6.15
CA ARG A 228 -15.15 -8.43 4.82
C ARG A 228 -14.19 -9.13 3.85
N GLU A 229 -13.73 -10.33 4.20
CA GLU A 229 -12.70 -10.99 3.39
C GLU A 229 -13.22 -11.42 2.02
N GLU A 230 -14.43 -11.96 1.91
CA GLU A 230 -15.03 -12.33 0.62
C GLU A 230 -15.16 -11.13 -0.32
N GLY A 231 -15.56 -9.96 0.22
CA GLY A 231 -15.59 -8.71 -0.54
C GLY A 231 -14.19 -8.25 -0.96
N THR A 232 -13.18 -8.48 -0.11
CA THR A 232 -11.77 -8.23 -0.47
C THR A 232 -11.34 -9.11 -1.64
N LEU A 233 -11.65 -10.41 -1.61
CA LEU A 233 -11.32 -11.35 -2.68
C LEU A 233 -11.95 -10.94 -4.03
N VAL A 234 -13.22 -10.47 -4.02
CA VAL A 234 -13.88 -9.93 -5.22
C VAL A 234 -13.08 -8.76 -5.81
N THR A 235 -12.68 -7.81 -4.96
CA THR A 235 -11.89 -6.64 -5.43
C THR A 235 -10.48 -7.03 -5.89
N THR A 236 -9.88 -8.05 -5.30
CA THR A 236 -8.60 -8.63 -5.76
C THR A 236 -8.74 -9.26 -7.14
N VAL A 237 -9.79 -10.05 -7.39
CA VAL A 237 -10.07 -10.60 -8.73
C VAL A 237 -10.23 -9.49 -9.77
N MET A 238 -10.97 -8.41 -9.43
CA MET A 238 -11.11 -7.25 -10.31
C MET A 238 -9.76 -6.57 -10.61
N ALA A 239 -8.88 -6.45 -9.62
CA ALA A 239 -7.53 -5.91 -9.82
C ALA A 239 -6.72 -6.76 -10.81
N VAL A 240 -6.73 -8.09 -10.66
CA VAL A 240 -6.06 -9.02 -11.59
C VAL A 240 -6.63 -8.89 -13.00
N GLN A 241 -7.96 -8.82 -13.16
CA GLN A 241 -8.63 -8.63 -14.44
C GLN A 241 -8.26 -7.30 -15.10
N SER A 242 -8.10 -6.24 -14.30
CA SER A 242 -7.68 -4.92 -14.76
C SER A 242 -6.16 -4.76 -14.86
N HIS A 243 -5.38 -5.85 -14.83
CA HIS A 243 -3.92 -5.85 -14.95
C HIS A 243 -3.18 -4.99 -13.92
N TYR A 244 -3.68 -4.91 -12.70
CA TYR A 244 -2.96 -4.27 -11.59
C TYR A 244 -1.78 -5.15 -11.17
N GLY A 245 -0.61 -4.53 -11.00
CA GLY A 245 0.62 -5.24 -10.61
C GLY A 245 0.65 -5.65 -9.15
N PHE A 246 -0.12 -4.97 -8.28
CA PHE A 246 -0.09 -5.20 -6.83
C PHE A 246 -1.48 -5.11 -6.21
N VAL A 247 -1.69 -5.88 -5.13
CA VAL A 247 -2.80 -5.73 -4.19
C VAL A 247 -2.28 -5.63 -2.77
N ARG A 248 -2.84 -4.70 -1.97
CA ARG A 248 -2.47 -4.51 -0.56
C ARG A 248 -3.55 -5.10 0.34
N VAL A 249 -3.21 -6.17 1.07
CA VAL A 249 -4.18 -7.02 1.77
C VAL A 249 -3.74 -7.45 3.17
N HIS A 250 -4.72 -7.79 4.04
CA HIS A 250 -4.47 -8.35 5.36
C HIS A 250 -4.30 -9.88 5.34
N ASP A 251 -5.05 -10.59 4.50
CA ASP A 251 -4.99 -12.05 4.37
C ASP A 251 -4.28 -12.43 3.07
N ALA A 252 -2.96 -12.64 3.15
CA ALA A 252 -2.13 -12.93 1.99
C ALA A 252 -2.50 -14.29 1.37
N GLU A 253 -2.74 -15.32 2.17
CA GLU A 253 -2.96 -16.69 1.71
C GLU A 253 -4.21 -16.81 0.83
N LYS A 254 -5.35 -16.26 1.28
CA LYS A 254 -6.59 -16.31 0.50
C LYS A 254 -6.49 -15.48 -0.78
N ASN A 255 -5.87 -14.31 -0.69
CA ASN A 255 -5.68 -13.44 -1.86
C ASN A 255 -4.70 -14.06 -2.87
N ARG A 256 -3.63 -14.75 -2.43
CA ARG A 256 -2.74 -15.52 -3.30
C ARG A 256 -3.49 -16.59 -4.11
N ARG A 257 -4.40 -17.32 -3.46
CA ARG A 257 -5.22 -18.33 -4.12
C ARG A 257 -6.17 -17.70 -5.17
N ALA A 258 -6.79 -16.56 -4.82
CA ALA A 258 -7.67 -15.83 -5.75
C ALA A 258 -6.89 -15.29 -6.96
N ILE A 259 -5.71 -14.69 -6.75
CA ILE A 259 -4.83 -14.21 -7.81
C ILE A 259 -4.45 -15.36 -8.74
N LYS A 260 -3.87 -16.44 -8.20
CA LYS A 260 -3.42 -17.59 -8.99
C LYS A 260 -4.53 -18.19 -9.84
N MET A 261 -5.73 -18.38 -9.26
CA MET A 261 -6.87 -18.91 -10.01
C MET A 261 -7.30 -17.97 -11.14
N THR A 262 -7.31 -16.66 -10.88
CA THR A 262 -7.69 -15.65 -11.87
C THR A 262 -6.65 -15.56 -13.00
N GLU A 263 -5.36 -15.56 -12.69
CA GLU A 263 -4.27 -15.53 -13.68
C GLU A 263 -4.32 -16.73 -14.62
N VAL A 264 -4.53 -17.95 -14.10
CA VAL A 264 -4.69 -19.17 -14.91
C VAL A 264 -5.90 -19.06 -15.85
N ILE A 265 -7.05 -18.56 -15.36
CA ILE A 265 -8.26 -18.36 -16.19
C ILE A 265 -7.98 -17.36 -17.32
N LEU A 266 -7.19 -16.32 -17.04
CA LEU A 266 -6.86 -15.27 -18.01
C LEU A 266 -5.65 -15.61 -18.89
N ALA A 267 -5.03 -16.78 -18.71
CA ALA A 267 -3.79 -17.19 -19.39
C ALA A 267 -2.66 -16.16 -19.28
N ARG A 268 -2.47 -15.59 -18.07
CA ARG A 268 -1.40 -14.62 -17.75
C ARG A 268 -0.15 -15.34 -17.20
N GLU A 269 0.24 -16.44 -17.83
CA GLU A 269 1.44 -17.20 -17.46
C GLU A 269 2.71 -16.72 -18.18
#